data_2fe233d111dc7ff4d925b8266fe62ff9
#
_entry.id   2fe233d111dc7ff4d925b8266fe62ff9
#
_cell.length_a   1.000
_cell.length_b   1.000
_cell.length_c   1.000
_cell.angle_alpha   90.00
_cell.angle_beta   90.00
_cell.angle_gamma   90.00
#
_symmetry.space_group_name_H-M   'P 1'
#
loop_
_entity.id
_entity.type
_entity.pdbx_description
1 polymer ?
#
loop_
_entity_poly.entity_id
_entity_poly.type
_entity_poly.pdbx_seq_one_letter_code
_entity_poly.pdbx_strand_id
1 'polypeptide(L)'
;YIPRGIDAPALDREKLWEFTPGKLAVGDHISGGDIYGSVHENALVTEHRLMFPPRARGTITYIAEKGTYTVDDVVLETEFQGEKQEHKMMHSWPVRAPRPVAEKLVADTPLLTGQRILDSLFPCIQGGTTAIPGAFGCGKTVISQALSKYSNSDIIMYVGCGERGNEMAEVLEEFPELTLVRDGKEQPIMRRTTLVANTSNMPVAAREASIYTGITLSEYFRDQGYNVAMMADSTSRWAEALREISGRLAEMPADSGYPAYLGGRLASFYERAGKTRALGSPERIGSVSIVGAVSPPGGDFSDPVTTATLGIVGAFWGLDKKLAQRKHFPSVNWNVSYSKYSQMLEPYYETHSPGFAALRTSARELLQKDADLAEIVQLVGKSSMGENDKVTLEVARIIKDDYLQQNGISEYDCYCPFYKTTGMLRNMILYHEKAQAAINNNPEMTWARIREHTSDVMYRLSQQKFEDPKDGEEAIAAKYEQLASDMTEAFRSLAD
;
A
#
# COMPACT_ATOMS: atom_id res chain seq x y z
N TYR A 1 -2.92 -24.12 -15.06
CA TYR A 1 -3.16 -25.20 -14.09
C TYR A 1 -2.13 -26.30 -14.26
N ILE A 2 -1.37 -26.61 -13.22
CA ILE A 2 -0.36 -27.65 -13.24
C ILE A 2 -1.00 -28.93 -12.65
N PRO A 3 -1.14 -30.04 -13.44
CA PRO A 3 -1.69 -31.30 -12.95
C PRO A 3 -0.80 -31.92 -11.88
N ARG A 4 -1.38 -32.80 -11.05
CA ARG A 4 -0.64 -33.55 -10.06
C ARG A 4 0.45 -34.41 -10.71
N GLY A 5 1.61 -34.45 -10.08
CA GLY A 5 2.76 -35.27 -10.55
C GLY A 5 3.57 -34.67 -11.69
N ILE A 6 3.21 -33.48 -12.15
CA ILE A 6 3.99 -32.74 -13.15
C ILE A 6 4.82 -31.68 -12.45
N ASP A 7 6.13 -31.76 -12.67
CA ASP A 7 7.09 -30.75 -12.21
C ASP A 7 7.24 -29.69 -13.31
N ALA A 8 6.71 -28.50 -13.05
CA ALA A 8 6.84 -27.38 -13.95
C ALA A 8 8.02 -26.51 -13.51
N PRO A 9 8.91 -26.10 -14.42
CA PRO A 9 10.01 -25.20 -14.06
C PRO A 9 9.49 -23.83 -13.63
N ALA A 10 10.13 -23.24 -12.65
CA ALA A 10 9.77 -21.92 -12.13
C ALA A 10 9.97 -20.80 -13.16
N LEU A 11 10.94 -20.96 -14.05
CA LEU A 11 11.24 -20.06 -15.15
C LEU A 11 11.13 -20.78 -16.47
N ASP A 12 10.77 -20.05 -17.54
CA ASP A 12 10.80 -20.60 -18.89
C ASP A 12 12.26 -20.79 -19.32
N ARG A 13 12.67 -22.05 -19.47
CA ARG A 13 14.04 -22.43 -19.79
C ARG A 13 14.40 -22.25 -21.26
N GLU A 14 13.42 -22.11 -22.13
CA GLU A 14 13.60 -21.98 -23.57
C GLU A 14 13.54 -20.54 -24.07
N LYS A 15 12.97 -19.63 -23.28
CA LYS A 15 12.83 -18.22 -23.63
C LYS A 15 14.21 -17.56 -23.79
N LEU A 16 14.38 -16.87 -24.90
CA LEU A 16 15.58 -16.08 -25.18
C LEU A 16 15.42 -14.66 -24.63
N TRP A 17 16.42 -14.23 -23.87
CA TRP A 17 16.50 -12.90 -23.30
C TRP A 17 17.66 -12.13 -23.92
N GLU A 18 17.45 -10.88 -24.22
CA GLU A 18 18.49 -10.00 -24.73
C GLU A 18 19.38 -9.50 -23.59
N PHE A 19 20.55 -10.11 -23.47
CA PHE A 19 21.54 -9.80 -22.45
C PHE A 19 22.43 -8.64 -22.88
N THR A 20 22.62 -7.67 -21.98
CA THR A 20 23.55 -6.56 -22.15
C THR A 20 24.53 -6.59 -20.97
N PRO A 21 25.83 -6.78 -21.20
CA PRO A 21 26.82 -6.75 -20.11
C PRO A 21 26.90 -5.35 -19.50
N GLY A 22 27.21 -5.30 -18.20
CA GLY A 22 27.40 -4.06 -17.48
C GLY A 22 28.85 -3.54 -17.57
N LYS A 23 29.24 -2.80 -16.54
CA LYS A 23 30.57 -2.16 -16.47
C LYS A 23 31.68 -3.11 -16.03
N LEU A 24 31.34 -4.23 -15.41
CA LEU A 24 32.31 -5.22 -14.95
C LEU A 24 32.91 -5.98 -16.13
N ALA A 25 34.20 -6.23 -16.11
CA ALA A 25 34.95 -6.90 -17.17
C ALA A 25 35.80 -8.04 -16.59
N VAL A 26 36.36 -8.87 -17.48
CA VAL A 26 37.31 -9.93 -17.11
C VAL A 26 38.47 -9.35 -16.31
N GLY A 27 38.79 -9.97 -15.18
CA GLY A 27 39.80 -9.51 -14.26
C GLY A 27 39.27 -8.69 -13.08
N ASP A 28 38.05 -8.19 -13.16
CA ASP A 28 37.44 -7.46 -12.05
C ASP A 28 37.00 -8.42 -10.94
N HIS A 29 37.07 -7.95 -9.71
CA HIS A 29 36.50 -8.66 -8.57
C HIS A 29 34.99 -8.46 -8.55
N ILE A 30 34.26 -9.53 -8.28
CA ILE A 30 32.80 -9.49 -8.14
C ILE A 30 32.40 -10.13 -6.81
N SER A 31 31.43 -9.52 -6.14
CA SER A 31 30.89 -10.00 -4.87
C SER A 31 29.37 -9.97 -4.87
N GLY A 32 28.76 -10.58 -3.87
CA GLY A 32 27.31 -10.73 -3.76
C GLY A 32 26.56 -9.43 -3.97
N GLY A 33 25.56 -9.47 -4.83
CA GLY A 33 24.73 -8.33 -5.18
C GLY A 33 25.27 -7.42 -6.27
N ASP A 34 26.50 -7.58 -6.72
CA ASP A 34 27.04 -6.79 -7.82
C ASP A 34 26.25 -7.03 -9.10
N ILE A 35 25.90 -5.95 -9.79
CA ILE A 35 25.18 -6.02 -11.07
C ILE A 35 26.20 -6.21 -12.19
N TYR A 36 26.08 -7.30 -12.94
CA TYR A 36 27.00 -7.62 -14.02
C TYR A 36 26.38 -7.49 -15.41
N GLY A 37 25.08 -7.28 -15.49
CA GLY A 37 24.38 -7.12 -16.74
C GLY A 37 22.89 -6.83 -16.54
N SER A 38 22.17 -6.77 -17.64
CA SER A 38 20.73 -6.54 -17.63
C SER A 38 20.05 -7.22 -18.82
N VAL A 39 18.74 -7.43 -18.68
CA VAL A 39 17.86 -7.85 -19.79
C VAL A 39 16.66 -6.91 -19.87
N HIS A 40 16.15 -6.72 -21.08
CA HIS A 40 14.90 -6.01 -21.29
C HIS A 40 13.75 -6.98 -21.05
N GLU A 41 12.85 -6.67 -20.13
CA GLU A 41 11.71 -7.52 -19.82
C GLU A 41 10.43 -7.01 -20.49
N ASN A 42 10.06 -5.74 -20.23
CA ASN A 42 8.89 -5.10 -20.83
C ASN A 42 8.94 -3.57 -20.66
N ALA A 43 7.89 -2.87 -21.10
CA ALA A 43 7.83 -1.42 -21.06
C ALA A 43 7.82 -0.80 -19.64
N LEU A 44 7.37 -1.54 -18.63
CA LEU A 44 7.35 -1.08 -17.23
C LEU A 44 8.62 -1.49 -16.47
N VAL A 45 9.19 -2.64 -16.83
CA VAL A 45 10.49 -3.12 -16.31
C VAL A 45 11.45 -3.18 -17.51
N THR A 46 11.98 -2.02 -17.88
CA THR A 46 12.83 -1.87 -19.08
C THR A 46 14.22 -2.47 -18.87
N GLU A 47 14.69 -2.47 -17.65
CA GLU A 47 16.01 -2.98 -17.29
C GLU A 47 15.89 -3.91 -16.10
N HIS A 48 15.82 -5.22 -16.37
CA HIS A 48 15.89 -6.22 -15.33
C HIS A 48 17.36 -6.51 -15.06
N ARG A 49 17.84 -6.06 -13.93
CA ARG A 49 19.25 -6.13 -13.53
C ARG A 49 19.62 -7.52 -13.08
N LEU A 50 20.75 -8.01 -13.58
CA LEU A 50 21.28 -9.32 -13.20
C LEU A 50 22.30 -9.13 -12.08
N MET A 51 21.98 -9.70 -10.93
CA MET A 51 22.79 -9.58 -9.72
C MET A 51 23.56 -10.87 -9.46
N PHE A 52 24.81 -10.71 -9.04
CA PHE A 52 25.62 -11.83 -8.59
C PHE A 52 24.98 -12.41 -7.31
N PRO A 53 24.96 -13.76 -7.16
CA PRO A 53 24.33 -14.39 -5.99
C PRO A 53 24.83 -13.79 -4.67
N PRO A 54 23.95 -13.53 -3.68
CA PRO A 54 24.31 -12.75 -2.49
C PRO A 54 25.48 -13.26 -1.66
N ARG A 55 25.73 -14.58 -1.68
CA ARG A 55 26.81 -15.22 -0.89
C ARG A 55 28.02 -15.59 -1.72
N ALA A 56 28.04 -15.26 -2.99
CA ALA A 56 29.13 -15.61 -3.89
C ALA A 56 30.17 -14.48 -4.00
N ARG A 57 31.38 -14.83 -4.38
CA ARG A 57 32.48 -13.89 -4.65
C ARG A 57 33.51 -14.54 -5.57
N GLY A 58 34.31 -13.72 -6.22
CA GLY A 58 35.37 -14.21 -7.08
C GLY A 58 35.91 -13.15 -8.01
N THR A 59 36.81 -13.56 -8.89
CA THR A 59 37.34 -12.74 -9.97
C THR A 59 36.73 -13.20 -11.28
N ILE A 60 36.24 -12.27 -12.11
CA ILE A 60 35.60 -12.60 -13.38
C ILE A 60 36.65 -13.13 -14.36
N THR A 61 36.45 -14.35 -14.84
CA THR A 61 37.27 -14.98 -15.88
C THR A 61 36.60 -15.00 -17.23
N TYR A 62 35.28 -14.87 -17.28
CA TYR A 62 34.51 -14.80 -18.51
C TYR A 62 33.21 -14.02 -18.25
N ILE A 63 32.85 -13.16 -19.18
CA ILE A 63 31.54 -12.51 -19.23
C ILE A 63 31.03 -12.55 -20.68
N ALA A 64 29.75 -12.93 -20.87
CA ALA A 64 29.15 -13.03 -22.19
C ALA A 64 29.06 -11.68 -22.88
N GLU A 65 29.20 -11.68 -24.18
CA GLU A 65 28.96 -10.50 -25.03
C GLU A 65 27.45 -10.23 -25.15
N LYS A 66 27.11 -9.00 -25.56
CA LYS A 66 25.73 -8.65 -25.85
C LYS A 66 25.13 -9.62 -26.86
N GLY A 67 24.00 -10.23 -26.52
CA GLY A 67 23.33 -11.20 -27.37
C GLY A 67 22.11 -11.80 -26.68
N THR A 68 21.55 -12.83 -27.28
CA THR A 68 20.38 -13.52 -26.76
C THR A 68 20.79 -14.84 -26.10
N TYR A 69 20.32 -15.05 -24.88
CA TYR A 69 20.65 -16.21 -24.07
C TYR A 69 19.40 -16.70 -23.31
N THR A 70 19.39 -17.98 -22.99
CA THR A 70 18.41 -18.57 -22.07
C THR A 70 18.89 -18.42 -20.63
N VAL A 71 18.01 -18.67 -19.67
CA VAL A 71 18.38 -18.66 -18.24
C VAL A 71 19.33 -19.81 -17.85
N ASP A 72 19.46 -20.82 -18.71
CA ASP A 72 20.39 -21.95 -18.50
C ASP A 72 21.76 -21.75 -19.13
N ASP A 73 21.92 -20.74 -20.01
CA ASP A 73 23.18 -20.42 -20.62
C ASP A 73 24.15 -19.79 -19.62
N VAL A 74 25.41 -20.16 -19.69
CA VAL A 74 26.47 -19.57 -18.87
C VAL A 74 26.83 -18.21 -19.41
N VAL A 75 26.60 -17.14 -18.62
CA VAL A 75 26.89 -15.76 -19.01
C VAL A 75 28.06 -15.16 -18.23
N LEU A 76 28.49 -15.83 -17.16
CA LEU A 76 29.56 -15.37 -16.29
C LEU A 76 30.33 -16.55 -15.73
N GLU A 77 31.65 -16.46 -15.72
CA GLU A 77 32.50 -17.41 -15.00
C GLU A 77 33.40 -16.66 -14.03
N THR A 78 33.56 -17.19 -12.84
CA THR A 78 34.38 -16.62 -11.79
C THR A 78 35.35 -17.63 -11.21
N GLU A 79 36.46 -17.16 -10.66
CA GLU A 79 37.44 -17.97 -9.95
C GLU A 79 37.69 -17.38 -8.55
N PHE A 80 37.64 -18.25 -7.55
CA PHE A 80 37.95 -17.91 -6.17
C PHE A 80 38.71 -19.04 -5.52
N GLN A 81 39.90 -18.74 -5.01
CA GLN A 81 40.78 -19.69 -4.34
C GLN A 81 41.08 -20.94 -5.20
N GLY A 82 41.25 -20.74 -6.50
CA GLY A 82 41.54 -21.83 -7.45
C GLY A 82 40.34 -22.58 -7.95
N GLU A 83 39.15 -22.33 -7.42
CA GLU A 83 37.91 -22.96 -7.87
C GLU A 83 37.19 -22.05 -8.89
N LYS A 84 36.82 -22.65 -10.02
CA LYS A 84 36.04 -22.00 -11.06
C LYS A 84 34.57 -22.31 -10.89
N GLN A 85 33.72 -21.27 -11.01
CA GLN A 85 32.27 -21.42 -10.98
C GLN A 85 31.64 -20.76 -12.20
N GLU A 86 30.64 -21.45 -12.75
CA GLU A 86 29.83 -20.93 -13.83
C GLU A 86 28.55 -20.35 -13.27
N HIS A 87 28.13 -19.19 -13.79
CA HIS A 87 26.94 -18.50 -13.36
C HIS A 87 25.99 -18.27 -14.54
N LYS A 88 24.71 -18.44 -14.26
CA LYS A 88 23.62 -18.25 -15.20
C LYS A 88 22.86 -16.95 -14.86
N MET A 89 21.96 -16.54 -15.72
CA MET A 89 21.10 -15.37 -15.45
C MET A 89 20.11 -15.60 -14.29
N MET A 90 20.00 -16.82 -13.82
CA MET A 90 19.18 -17.15 -12.65
C MET A 90 20.03 -17.72 -11.53
N HIS A 91 19.52 -17.63 -10.31
CA HIS A 91 20.06 -18.35 -9.15
C HIS A 91 18.92 -18.75 -8.23
N SER A 92 19.19 -19.70 -7.33
CA SER A 92 18.23 -20.16 -6.34
C SER A 92 18.47 -19.49 -5.01
N TRP A 93 17.38 -19.24 -4.29
CA TRP A 93 17.42 -18.68 -2.94
C TRP A 93 16.41 -19.40 -2.05
N PRO A 94 16.77 -19.78 -0.80
CA PRO A 94 15.83 -20.39 0.13
C PRO A 94 14.80 -19.36 0.59
N VAL A 95 13.53 -19.61 0.28
CA VAL A 95 12.45 -18.62 0.49
C VAL A 95 12.22 -18.25 1.96
N ARG A 96 12.60 -19.11 2.91
CA ARG A 96 12.45 -18.85 4.34
C ARG A 96 13.55 -17.97 4.92
N ALA A 97 14.64 -17.79 4.19
CA ALA A 97 15.74 -16.94 4.62
C ALA A 97 15.62 -15.55 3.99
N PRO A 98 15.67 -14.46 4.78
CA PRO A 98 15.70 -13.11 4.22
C PRO A 98 16.92 -12.92 3.31
N ARG A 99 16.73 -12.24 2.17
CA ARG A 99 17.85 -11.88 1.32
C ARG A 99 18.68 -10.80 2.03
N PRO A 100 20.00 -10.95 2.09
CA PRO A 100 20.86 -10.04 2.83
C PRO A 100 20.90 -8.66 2.17
N VAL A 101 21.08 -7.65 2.99
CA VAL A 101 21.20 -6.24 2.59
C VAL A 101 22.47 -5.65 3.19
N ALA A 102 22.98 -4.56 2.60
CA ALA A 102 24.12 -3.86 3.17
C ALA A 102 23.73 -3.12 4.44
N GLU A 103 22.57 -2.48 4.44
CA GLU A 103 22.09 -1.66 5.55
C GLU A 103 20.57 -1.51 5.48
N LYS A 104 19.91 -1.55 6.62
CA LYS A 104 18.50 -1.13 6.74
C LYS A 104 18.47 0.38 6.97
N LEU A 105 17.64 1.07 6.19
CA LEU A 105 17.51 2.52 6.25
C LEU A 105 16.20 2.92 6.92
N VAL A 106 16.15 4.14 7.42
CA VAL A 106 14.92 4.74 7.94
C VAL A 106 14.02 5.11 6.75
N ALA A 107 12.79 4.65 6.77
CA ALA A 107 11.80 5.00 5.77
C ALA A 107 11.34 6.46 5.95
N ASP A 108 11.17 7.19 4.85
CA ASP A 108 10.89 8.62 4.86
C ASP A 108 9.89 9.08 3.79
N THR A 109 9.41 8.18 2.96
CA THR A 109 8.51 8.49 1.84
C THR A 109 7.20 7.73 1.99
N PRO A 110 6.03 8.37 1.83
CA PRO A 110 4.76 7.68 1.96
C PRO A 110 4.51 6.70 0.81
N LEU A 111 3.84 5.60 1.13
CA LEU A 111 3.22 4.73 0.14
C LEU A 111 1.88 5.34 -0.22
N LEU A 112 1.82 6.05 -1.34
CA LEU A 112 0.61 6.71 -1.80
C LEU A 112 -0.29 5.71 -2.52
N THR A 113 -1.55 5.68 -2.13
CA THR A 113 -2.53 4.71 -2.63
C THR A 113 -3.52 5.31 -3.62
N GLY A 114 -3.61 6.64 -3.67
CA GLY A 114 -4.67 7.32 -4.42
C GLY A 114 -6.02 7.33 -3.72
N GLN A 115 -6.11 6.79 -2.51
CA GLN A 115 -7.31 6.80 -1.68
C GLN A 115 -7.16 7.86 -0.58
N ARG A 116 -8.05 8.85 -0.57
CA ARG A 116 -7.93 10.01 0.33
C ARG A 116 -7.85 9.63 1.80
N ILE A 117 -8.69 8.70 2.23
CA ILE A 117 -8.71 8.30 3.64
C ILE A 117 -7.38 7.69 4.08
N LEU A 118 -6.76 6.89 3.22
CA LEU A 118 -5.50 6.23 3.53
C LEU A 118 -4.34 7.21 3.50
N ASP A 119 -4.24 7.99 2.43
CA ASP A 119 -3.11 8.90 2.22
C ASP A 119 -3.12 10.10 3.20
N SER A 120 -4.31 10.54 3.63
CA SER A 120 -4.44 11.68 4.52
C SER A 120 -4.42 11.32 6.00
N LEU A 121 -5.22 10.34 6.41
CA LEU A 121 -5.43 10.05 7.83
C LEU A 121 -4.57 8.89 8.36
N PHE A 122 -4.36 7.86 7.55
CA PHE A 122 -3.71 6.61 7.99
C PHE A 122 -2.61 6.18 7.02
N PRO A 123 -1.60 7.02 6.79
CA PRO A 123 -0.60 6.74 5.76
C PRO A 123 0.24 5.52 6.10
N CYS A 124 0.57 4.74 5.08
CA CYS A 124 1.67 3.80 5.12
C CYS A 124 2.92 4.45 4.55
N ILE A 125 4.08 3.97 4.97
CA ILE A 125 5.37 4.44 4.49
C ILE A 125 5.95 3.39 3.53
N GLN A 126 6.69 3.81 2.52
CA GLN A 126 7.42 2.86 1.67
C GLN A 126 8.47 2.13 2.49
N GLY A 127 8.33 0.83 2.57
CA GLY A 127 9.10 -0.01 3.49
C GLY A 127 8.38 -0.30 4.80
N GLY A 128 7.13 0.13 4.94
CA GLY A 128 6.32 -0.11 6.13
C GLY A 128 5.42 -1.33 6.03
N THR A 129 4.71 -1.58 7.11
CA THR A 129 3.78 -2.70 7.25
C THR A 129 2.39 -2.19 7.60
N THR A 130 1.38 -2.77 6.96
CA THR A 130 -0.01 -2.41 7.17
C THR A 130 -0.86 -3.66 7.27
N ALA A 131 -1.83 -3.65 8.19
CA ALA A 131 -2.85 -4.68 8.26
C ALA A 131 -4.19 -4.14 7.78
N ILE A 132 -4.90 -4.94 7.00
CA ILE A 132 -6.29 -4.66 6.59
C ILE A 132 -7.17 -5.79 7.14
N PRO A 133 -7.66 -5.69 8.38
CA PRO A 133 -8.62 -6.65 8.88
C PRO A 133 -10.02 -6.27 8.43
N GLY A 134 -10.78 -7.27 8.01
CA GLY A 134 -12.16 -7.08 7.60
C GLY A 134 -12.85 -8.37 7.22
N ALA A 135 -14.16 -8.40 7.43
CA ALA A 135 -15.00 -9.52 7.03
C ALA A 135 -15.13 -9.58 5.49
N PHE A 136 -15.58 -10.72 5.00
CA PHE A 136 -15.95 -10.87 3.59
C PHE A 136 -16.98 -9.81 3.16
N GLY A 137 -16.76 -9.25 1.98
CA GLY A 137 -17.68 -8.24 1.43
C GLY A 137 -17.44 -6.80 1.90
N CYS A 138 -16.38 -6.54 2.68
CA CYS A 138 -16.03 -5.19 3.13
C CYS A 138 -15.14 -4.41 2.14
N GLY A 139 -14.89 -4.95 0.95
CA GLY A 139 -14.15 -4.24 -0.08
C GLY A 139 -12.63 -4.37 0.00
N LYS A 140 -12.08 -5.42 0.61
CA LYS A 140 -10.64 -5.69 0.62
C LYS A 140 -10.05 -5.75 -0.79
N THR A 141 -10.75 -6.42 -1.70
CA THR A 141 -10.33 -6.57 -3.10
C THR A 141 -10.23 -5.21 -3.79
N VAL A 142 -11.16 -4.31 -3.53
CA VAL A 142 -11.17 -2.96 -4.13
C VAL A 142 -9.93 -2.18 -3.69
N ILE A 143 -9.55 -2.25 -2.41
CA ILE A 143 -8.34 -1.60 -1.90
C ILE A 143 -7.10 -2.23 -2.52
N SER A 144 -7.04 -3.55 -2.62
CA SER A 144 -5.93 -4.27 -3.24
C SER A 144 -5.74 -3.88 -4.71
N GLN A 145 -6.84 -3.77 -5.46
CA GLN A 145 -6.80 -3.30 -6.84
C GLN A 145 -6.35 -1.85 -6.96
N ALA A 146 -6.83 -0.98 -6.09
CA ALA A 146 -6.43 0.42 -6.05
C ALA A 146 -4.92 0.56 -5.77
N LEU A 147 -4.40 -0.19 -4.82
CA LEU A 147 -2.97 -0.25 -4.53
C LEU A 147 -2.16 -0.73 -5.75
N SER A 148 -2.63 -1.77 -6.41
CA SER A 148 -1.96 -2.35 -7.58
C SER A 148 -1.93 -1.39 -8.76
N LYS A 149 -3.00 -0.64 -8.97
CA LYS A 149 -3.14 0.27 -10.11
C LYS A 149 -2.52 1.65 -9.86
N TYR A 150 -2.70 2.21 -8.68
CA TYR A 150 -2.42 3.63 -8.41
C TYR A 150 -1.28 3.89 -7.43
N SER A 151 -0.77 2.87 -6.74
CA SER A 151 0.31 3.11 -5.79
C SER A 151 1.57 3.63 -6.50
N ASN A 152 2.36 4.41 -5.77
CA ASN A 152 3.65 4.91 -6.24
C ASN A 152 4.77 3.87 -6.14
N SER A 153 4.42 2.58 -6.03
CA SER A 153 5.37 1.48 -6.07
C SER A 153 5.74 1.11 -7.50
N ASP A 154 6.97 0.66 -7.69
CA ASP A 154 7.46 0.25 -9.02
C ASP A 154 6.99 -1.15 -9.39
N ILE A 155 6.96 -2.06 -8.42
CA ILE A 155 6.61 -3.46 -8.57
C ILE A 155 5.53 -3.83 -7.57
N ILE A 156 4.57 -4.62 -8.02
CA ILE A 156 3.48 -5.14 -7.19
C ILE A 156 3.62 -6.65 -7.08
N MET A 157 3.53 -7.16 -5.87
CA MET A 157 3.49 -8.58 -5.57
C MET A 157 2.17 -8.89 -4.88
N TYR A 158 1.31 -9.64 -5.54
CA TYR A 158 0.03 -10.07 -4.95
C TYR A 158 0.08 -11.54 -4.61
N VAL A 159 -0.13 -11.88 -3.35
CA VAL A 159 -0.16 -13.26 -2.86
C VAL A 159 -1.56 -13.58 -2.39
N GLY A 160 -2.26 -14.44 -3.11
CA GLY A 160 -3.51 -15.04 -2.67
C GLY A 160 -3.17 -16.31 -1.89
N CYS A 161 -3.30 -16.26 -0.57
CA CYS A 161 -2.98 -17.37 0.32
C CYS A 161 -4.26 -17.99 0.86
N GLY A 162 -4.59 -19.18 0.38
CA GLY A 162 -5.78 -19.92 0.82
C GLY A 162 -7.10 -19.28 0.40
N GLU A 163 -7.08 -18.45 -0.64
CA GLU A 163 -8.26 -17.79 -1.16
C GLU A 163 -9.27 -18.78 -1.73
N ARG A 164 -10.54 -18.40 -1.70
CA ARG A 164 -11.60 -19.16 -2.38
C ARG A 164 -11.35 -19.13 -3.88
N GLY A 165 -11.66 -20.24 -4.56
CA GLY A 165 -11.42 -20.36 -5.99
C GLY A 165 -12.11 -19.27 -6.82
N ASN A 166 -13.33 -18.87 -6.44
CA ASN A 166 -14.07 -17.79 -7.10
C ASN A 166 -13.41 -16.42 -6.90
N GLU A 167 -12.88 -16.12 -5.73
CA GLU A 167 -12.17 -14.86 -5.45
C GLU A 167 -10.87 -14.76 -6.25
N MET A 168 -10.09 -15.84 -6.31
CA MET A 168 -8.89 -15.89 -7.14
C MET A 168 -9.19 -15.78 -8.61
N ALA A 169 -10.30 -16.38 -9.07
CA ALA A 169 -10.75 -16.26 -10.44
C ALA A 169 -11.05 -14.80 -10.81
N GLU A 170 -11.70 -14.06 -9.93
CA GLU A 170 -11.96 -12.63 -10.12
C GLU A 170 -10.65 -11.84 -10.27
N VAL A 171 -9.68 -12.07 -9.39
CA VAL A 171 -8.36 -11.41 -9.45
C VAL A 171 -7.65 -11.74 -10.77
N LEU A 172 -7.66 -13.01 -11.19
CA LEU A 172 -7.01 -13.46 -12.42
C LEU A 172 -7.69 -12.91 -13.69
N GLU A 173 -8.99 -12.63 -13.63
CA GLU A 173 -9.72 -12.02 -14.73
C GLU A 173 -9.57 -10.50 -14.77
N GLU A 174 -9.61 -9.84 -13.62
CA GLU A 174 -9.64 -8.38 -13.52
C GLU A 174 -8.25 -7.74 -13.66
N PHE A 175 -7.21 -8.29 -13.02
CA PHE A 175 -5.88 -7.70 -13.03
C PHE A 175 -5.27 -7.55 -14.44
N PRO A 176 -5.38 -8.54 -15.35
CA PRO A 176 -4.87 -8.37 -16.70
C PRO A 176 -5.51 -7.25 -17.51
N GLU A 177 -6.75 -6.86 -17.16
CA GLU A 177 -7.48 -5.79 -17.84
C GLU A 177 -7.17 -4.40 -17.26
N LEU A 178 -6.58 -4.33 -16.06
CA LEU A 178 -6.20 -3.06 -15.46
C LEU A 178 -4.99 -2.48 -16.19
N THR A 179 -5.04 -1.17 -16.40
CA THR A 179 -3.98 -0.44 -17.08
C THR A 179 -3.54 0.76 -16.27
N LEU A 180 -2.30 1.17 -16.47
CA LEU A 180 -1.78 2.43 -15.96
C LEU A 180 -1.19 3.23 -17.14
N VAL A 181 -1.10 4.54 -16.98
CA VAL A 181 -0.51 5.41 -18.00
C VAL A 181 0.94 5.71 -17.63
N ARG A 182 1.85 5.36 -18.53
CA ARG A 182 3.27 5.70 -18.40
C ARG A 182 3.79 6.21 -19.75
N ASP A 183 4.45 7.36 -19.74
CA ASP A 183 4.96 8.05 -20.94
C ASP A 183 3.87 8.31 -21.99
N GLY A 184 2.65 8.64 -21.52
CA GLY A 184 1.50 8.92 -22.37
C GLY A 184 0.84 7.70 -23.01
N LYS A 185 1.30 6.48 -22.70
CA LYS A 185 0.73 5.23 -23.21
C LYS A 185 0.14 4.39 -22.10
N GLU A 186 -0.99 3.74 -22.38
CA GLU A 186 -1.55 2.73 -21.47
C GLU A 186 -0.71 1.47 -21.50
N GLN A 187 -0.33 1.00 -20.32
CA GLN A 187 0.39 -0.26 -20.13
C GLN A 187 -0.39 -1.16 -19.20
N PRO A 188 -0.51 -2.47 -19.49
CA PRO A 188 -1.12 -3.42 -18.54
C PRO A 188 -0.35 -3.44 -17.22
N ILE A 189 -1.06 -3.38 -16.10
CA ILE A 189 -0.41 -3.43 -14.77
C ILE A 189 0.30 -4.77 -14.53
N MET A 190 -0.12 -5.84 -15.22
CA MET A 190 0.51 -7.15 -15.12
C MET A 190 1.99 -7.15 -15.54
N ARG A 191 2.42 -6.16 -16.31
CA ARG A 191 3.84 -6.02 -16.67
C ARG A 191 4.73 -5.64 -15.49
N ARG A 192 4.16 -5.14 -14.40
CA ARG A 192 4.87 -4.84 -13.16
C ARG A 192 4.37 -5.67 -11.98
N THR A 193 3.48 -6.62 -12.22
CA THR A 193 2.79 -7.38 -11.18
C THR A 193 3.10 -8.87 -11.29
N THR A 194 3.39 -9.49 -10.14
CA THR A 194 3.48 -10.94 -10.01
C THR A 194 2.33 -11.41 -9.13
N LEU A 195 1.61 -12.42 -9.59
CA LEU A 195 0.54 -13.06 -8.83
C LEU A 195 1.02 -14.43 -8.35
N VAL A 196 0.99 -14.63 -7.03
CA VAL A 196 1.22 -15.93 -6.40
C VAL A 196 -0.14 -16.42 -5.93
N ALA A 197 -0.69 -17.42 -6.62
CA ALA A 197 -2.04 -17.90 -6.38
C ALA A 197 -2.02 -19.24 -5.65
N ASN A 198 -2.58 -19.26 -4.44
CA ASN A 198 -2.86 -20.47 -3.69
C ASN A 198 -4.32 -20.46 -3.28
N THR A 199 -5.09 -21.45 -3.76
CA THR A 199 -6.50 -21.58 -3.41
C THR A 199 -6.69 -22.51 -2.22
N SER A 200 -7.86 -22.43 -1.57
CA SER A 200 -8.17 -23.18 -0.36
C SER A 200 -8.17 -24.70 -0.54
N ASN A 201 -8.29 -25.18 -1.78
CA ASN A 201 -8.26 -26.60 -2.11
C ASN A 201 -6.86 -27.15 -2.42
N MET A 202 -5.83 -26.31 -2.42
CA MET A 202 -4.45 -26.72 -2.63
C MET A 202 -3.83 -27.28 -1.34
N PRO A 203 -2.72 -28.06 -1.44
CA PRO A 203 -2.08 -28.63 -0.26
C PRO A 203 -1.68 -27.58 0.79
N VAL A 204 -1.75 -27.97 2.06
CA VAL A 204 -1.43 -27.10 3.21
C VAL A 204 0.03 -26.62 3.15
N ALA A 205 0.96 -27.49 2.77
CA ALA A 205 2.37 -27.11 2.64
C ALA A 205 2.59 -26.04 1.58
N ALA A 206 1.84 -26.09 0.47
CA ALA A 206 1.90 -25.07 -0.57
C ALA A 206 1.33 -23.73 -0.06
N ARG A 207 0.28 -23.77 0.75
CA ARG A 207 -0.30 -22.57 1.38
C ARG A 207 0.70 -21.92 2.32
N GLU A 208 1.34 -22.69 3.16
CA GLU A 208 2.37 -22.20 4.08
C GLU A 208 3.55 -21.59 3.33
N ALA A 209 3.96 -22.19 2.22
CA ALA A 209 5.09 -21.71 1.43
C ALA A 209 4.77 -20.47 0.58
N SER A 210 3.52 -20.21 0.23
CA SER A 210 3.12 -19.13 -0.68
C SER A 210 3.55 -17.74 -0.20
N ILE A 211 3.41 -17.46 1.08
CA ILE A 211 3.82 -16.20 1.71
C ILE A 211 5.33 -16.00 1.57
N TYR A 212 6.11 -17.03 1.83
CA TYR A 212 7.57 -16.96 1.71
C TYR A 212 8.02 -16.77 0.26
N THR A 213 7.35 -17.41 -0.67
CA THR A 213 7.61 -17.24 -2.11
C THR A 213 7.38 -15.78 -2.51
N GLY A 214 6.26 -15.20 -2.10
CA GLY A 214 5.94 -13.80 -2.40
C GLY A 214 6.94 -12.81 -1.82
N ILE A 215 7.30 -12.98 -0.55
CA ILE A 215 8.23 -12.04 0.09
C ILE A 215 9.64 -12.17 -0.48
N THR A 216 10.08 -13.36 -0.83
CA THR A 216 11.39 -13.57 -1.47
C THR A 216 11.48 -12.89 -2.83
N LEU A 217 10.44 -13.03 -3.66
CA LEU A 217 10.36 -12.34 -4.94
C LEU A 217 10.34 -10.81 -4.75
N SER A 218 9.64 -10.34 -3.74
CA SER A 218 9.63 -8.91 -3.40
C SER A 218 11.02 -8.41 -3.01
N GLU A 219 11.75 -9.16 -2.20
CA GLU A 219 13.13 -8.83 -1.80
C GLU A 219 14.07 -8.86 -3.00
N TYR A 220 13.86 -9.75 -3.94
CA TYR A 220 14.67 -9.81 -5.16
C TYR A 220 14.54 -8.51 -5.98
N PHE A 221 13.33 -8.01 -6.21
CA PHE A 221 13.12 -6.74 -6.90
C PHE A 221 13.57 -5.53 -6.07
N ARG A 222 13.42 -5.59 -4.76
CA ARG A 222 14.00 -4.57 -3.85
C ARG A 222 15.51 -4.45 -4.06
N ASP A 223 16.20 -5.58 -4.17
CA ASP A 223 17.67 -5.62 -4.35
C ASP A 223 18.10 -5.00 -5.69
N GLN A 224 17.22 -4.93 -6.66
CA GLN A 224 17.45 -4.20 -7.90
C GLN A 224 17.28 -2.68 -7.78
N GLY A 225 16.80 -2.20 -6.63
CA GLY A 225 16.55 -0.77 -6.40
C GLY A 225 15.11 -0.33 -6.62
N TYR A 226 14.17 -1.27 -6.73
CA TYR A 226 12.75 -0.96 -6.87
C TYR A 226 12.05 -0.81 -5.52
N ASN A 227 11.00 -0.01 -5.52
CA ASN A 227 10.04 0.03 -4.42
C ASN A 227 8.93 -0.98 -4.71
N VAL A 228 8.84 -2.00 -3.88
CA VAL A 228 7.89 -3.10 -4.05
C VAL A 228 6.78 -2.98 -3.02
N ALA A 229 5.54 -3.12 -3.47
CA ALA A 229 4.40 -3.29 -2.59
C ALA A 229 3.93 -4.74 -2.67
N MET A 230 3.99 -5.45 -1.56
CA MET A 230 3.48 -6.81 -1.44
C MET A 230 2.14 -6.80 -0.74
N MET A 231 1.15 -7.43 -1.35
CA MET A 231 -0.15 -7.65 -0.74
C MET A 231 -0.33 -9.13 -0.49
N ALA A 232 -0.64 -9.48 0.75
CA ALA A 232 -0.91 -10.85 1.16
C ALA A 232 -2.38 -10.96 1.59
N ASP A 233 -3.14 -11.74 0.86
CA ASP A 233 -4.55 -11.98 1.16
C ASP A 233 -4.81 -13.49 1.20
N SER A 234 -4.94 -14.10 2.34
CA SER A 234 -4.97 -13.49 3.67
C SER A 234 -3.95 -14.18 4.58
N THR A 235 -3.37 -13.42 5.48
CA THR A 235 -2.44 -13.98 6.48
C THR A 235 -3.15 -14.88 7.50
N SER A 236 -4.46 -14.73 7.68
CA SER A 236 -5.28 -15.63 8.48
C SER A 236 -5.26 -17.06 7.93
N ARG A 237 -5.33 -17.21 6.60
CA ARG A 237 -5.28 -18.52 5.96
C ARG A 237 -3.89 -19.15 6.06
N TRP A 238 -2.85 -18.35 6.02
CA TRP A 238 -1.49 -18.80 6.28
C TRP A 238 -1.34 -19.31 7.73
N ALA A 239 -1.90 -18.58 8.69
CA ALA A 239 -1.90 -19.00 10.10
C ALA A 239 -2.70 -20.31 10.31
N GLU A 240 -3.81 -20.50 9.60
CA GLU A 240 -4.54 -21.77 9.61
C GLU A 240 -3.67 -22.92 9.08
N ALA A 241 -2.86 -22.69 8.06
CA ALA A 241 -1.92 -23.69 7.56
C ALA A 241 -0.87 -24.05 8.62
N LEU A 242 -0.34 -23.07 9.35
CA LEU A 242 0.57 -23.33 10.47
C LEU A 242 -0.11 -24.15 11.57
N ARG A 243 -1.35 -23.83 11.90
CA ARG A 243 -2.13 -24.59 12.88
C ARG A 243 -2.32 -26.06 12.46
N GLU A 244 -2.67 -26.29 11.21
CA GLU A 244 -2.86 -27.64 10.67
C GLU A 244 -1.56 -28.45 10.67
N ILE A 245 -0.45 -27.84 10.26
CA ILE A 245 0.86 -28.48 10.27
C ILE A 245 1.30 -28.82 11.70
N SER A 246 1.17 -27.89 12.64
CA SER A 246 1.52 -28.14 14.04
C SER A 246 0.66 -29.23 14.68
N GLY A 247 -0.63 -29.28 14.32
CA GLY A 247 -1.54 -30.35 14.75
C GLY A 247 -1.11 -31.72 14.25
N ARG A 248 -0.72 -31.83 13.01
CA ARG A 248 -0.22 -33.09 12.42
C ARG A 248 1.11 -33.54 13.00
N LEU A 249 1.94 -32.58 13.42
CA LEU A 249 3.21 -32.87 14.10
C LEU A 249 3.05 -33.12 15.61
N ALA A 250 1.81 -33.10 16.11
CA ALA A 250 1.47 -33.26 17.51
C ALA A 250 2.17 -32.28 18.45
N GLU A 251 2.41 -31.07 17.98
CA GLU A 251 2.95 -29.99 18.81
C GLU A 251 1.87 -29.51 19.81
N MET A 252 2.30 -29.02 20.98
CA MET A 252 1.37 -28.52 21.98
C MET A 252 0.65 -27.26 21.47
N PRO A 253 -0.70 -27.24 21.41
CA PRO A 253 -1.42 -26.08 20.94
C PRO A 253 -1.44 -24.95 22.00
N ALA A 254 -1.46 -23.71 21.50
CA ALA A 254 -1.70 -22.50 22.30
C ALA A 254 -3.13 -22.01 22.07
N ASP A 255 -3.37 -20.71 22.17
CA ASP A 255 -4.70 -20.10 22.01
C ASP A 255 -5.36 -20.50 20.68
N SER A 256 -6.62 -20.90 20.75
CA SER A 256 -7.43 -21.31 19.60
C SER A 256 -6.81 -22.42 18.74
N GLY A 257 -5.91 -23.22 19.30
CA GLY A 257 -5.23 -24.30 18.62
C GLY A 257 -4.04 -23.88 17.77
N TYR A 258 -3.69 -22.62 17.72
CA TYR A 258 -2.51 -22.14 17.01
C TYR A 258 -1.22 -22.53 17.73
N PRO A 259 -0.10 -22.71 17.00
CA PRO A 259 1.17 -22.96 17.67
C PRO A 259 1.63 -21.74 18.47
N ALA A 260 2.37 -21.99 19.55
CA ALA A 260 2.90 -20.91 20.40
C ALA A 260 3.81 -19.95 19.64
N TYR A 261 4.43 -20.42 18.53
CA TYR A 261 5.32 -19.62 17.70
C TYR A 261 4.60 -18.79 16.61
N LEU A 262 3.26 -18.74 16.62
CA LEU A 262 2.50 -17.96 15.61
C LEU A 262 2.95 -16.49 15.59
N GLY A 263 3.02 -15.85 16.74
CA GLY A 263 3.45 -14.44 16.84
C GLY A 263 4.86 -14.23 16.29
N GLY A 264 5.79 -15.12 16.60
CA GLY A 264 7.16 -15.07 16.10
C GLY A 264 7.24 -15.25 14.59
N ARG A 265 6.42 -16.13 14.02
CA ARG A 265 6.36 -16.34 12.57
C ARG A 265 5.80 -15.13 11.83
N LEU A 266 4.73 -14.55 12.35
CA LEU A 266 4.17 -13.31 11.81
C LEU A 266 5.18 -12.16 11.89
N ALA A 267 5.83 -11.99 13.02
CA ALA A 267 6.85 -10.96 13.20
C ALA A 267 8.01 -11.14 12.20
N SER A 268 8.52 -12.36 12.04
CA SER A 268 9.59 -12.66 11.08
C SER A 268 9.20 -12.33 9.65
N PHE A 269 7.95 -12.60 9.28
CA PHE A 269 7.44 -12.25 7.96
C PHE A 269 7.38 -10.73 7.75
N TYR A 270 6.75 -10.00 8.66
CA TYR A 270 6.61 -8.55 8.53
C TYR A 270 7.95 -7.80 8.68
N GLU A 271 8.90 -8.33 9.43
CA GLU A 271 10.25 -7.75 9.54
C GLU A 271 11.05 -7.77 8.24
N ARG A 272 10.64 -8.59 7.28
CA ARG A 272 11.26 -8.61 5.95
C ARG A 272 10.89 -7.39 5.11
N ALA A 273 9.90 -6.61 5.51
CA ALA A 273 9.62 -5.30 4.95
C ALA A 273 10.68 -4.30 5.42
N GLY A 274 10.93 -3.30 4.61
CA GLY A 274 11.83 -2.20 4.97
C GLY A 274 12.42 -1.50 3.76
N LYS A 275 12.99 -0.34 4.01
CA LYS A 275 13.82 0.39 3.06
C LYS A 275 15.27 0.00 3.31
N THR A 276 15.96 -0.40 2.26
CA THR A 276 17.33 -0.96 2.39
C THR A 276 18.26 -0.43 1.33
N ARG A 277 19.56 -0.38 1.68
CA ARG A 277 20.62 -0.29 0.70
C ARG A 277 21.02 -1.71 0.31
N ALA A 278 20.97 -2.01 -0.98
CA ALA A 278 21.29 -3.32 -1.50
C ALA A 278 22.78 -3.65 -1.37
N LEU A 279 23.09 -4.95 -1.34
CA LEU A 279 24.48 -5.42 -1.43
C LEU A 279 25.06 -5.09 -2.80
N GLY A 280 26.38 -4.91 -2.84
CA GLY A 280 27.15 -4.80 -4.07
C GLY A 280 27.08 -3.43 -4.75
N SER A 281 27.59 -3.40 -5.97
CA SER A 281 27.71 -2.17 -6.79
C SER A 281 26.88 -2.30 -8.06
N PRO A 282 26.33 -1.21 -8.61
CA PRO A 282 26.33 0.15 -8.06
C PRO A 282 25.43 0.28 -6.82
N GLU A 283 25.67 1.31 -6.01
CA GLU A 283 24.82 1.59 -4.87
C GLU A 283 23.40 1.84 -5.30
N ARG A 284 22.45 1.20 -4.63
CA ARG A 284 21.04 1.35 -4.90
C ARG A 284 20.20 1.12 -3.66
N ILE A 285 19.08 1.81 -3.61
CA ILE A 285 18.15 1.77 -2.50
C ILE A 285 16.80 1.27 -3.03
N GLY A 286 16.25 0.29 -2.36
CA GLY A 286 14.93 -0.25 -2.65
C GLY A 286 14.13 -0.45 -1.38
N SER A 287 12.86 -0.75 -1.52
CA SER A 287 11.98 -1.01 -0.38
C SER A 287 10.99 -2.12 -0.65
N VAL A 288 10.58 -2.80 0.42
CA VAL A 288 9.43 -3.71 0.41
C VAL A 288 8.44 -3.20 1.44
N SER A 289 7.23 -2.90 0.98
CA SER A 289 6.10 -2.58 1.84
C SER A 289 5.16 -3.77 1.85
N ILE A 290 4.68 -4.17 3.02
CA ILE A 290 3.77 -5.31 3.17
C ILE A 290 2.40 -4.81 3.60
N VAL A 291 1.39 -5.18 2.84
CA VAL A 291 -0.01 -4.97 3.19
C VAL A 291 -0.64 -6.34 3.39
N GLY A 292 -0.91 -6.71 4.64
CA GLY A 292 -1.47 -8.00 4.99
C GLY A 292 -2.96 -7.90 5.28
N ALA A 293 -3.77 -8.58 4.49
CA ALA A 293 -5.19 -8.72 4.78
C ALA A 293 -5.39 -9.78 5.86
N VAL A 294 -6.27 -9.48 6.81
CA VAL A 294 -6.63 -10.38 7.90
C VAL A 294 -8.14 -10.60 7.84
N SER A 295 -8.56 -11.84 7.98
CA SER A 295 -9.98 -12.23 7.96
C SER A 295 -10.38 -12.82 9.32
N PRO A 296 -10.61 -11.97 10.34
CA PRO A 296 -10.97 -12.48 11.64
C PRO A 296 -12.33 -13.18 11.61
N PRO A 297 -12.46 -14.37 12.22
CA PRO A 297 -13.74 -15.09 12.26
C PRO A 297 -14.83 -14.23 12.91
N GLY A 298 -15.96 -14.10 12.21
CA GLY A 298 -17.08 -13.29 12.70
C GLY A 298 -16.81 -11.79 12.83
N GLY A 299 -15.69 -11.30 12.29
CA GLY A 299 -15.28 -9.90 12.44
C GLY A 299 -14.71 -9.55 13.82
N ASP A 300 -14.39 -10.55 14.63
CA ASP A 300 -13.84 -10.37 15.99
C ASP A 300 -12.34 -10.11 15.96
N PHE A 301 -11.93 -8.89 16.25
CA PHE A 301 -10.53 -8.47 16.27
C PHE A 301 -9.73 -8.99 17.47
N SER A 302 -10.37 -9.70 18.40
CA SER A 302 -9.67 -10.39 19.50
C SER A 302 -9.11 -11.76 19.11
N ASP A 303 -9.36 -12.20 17.86
CA ASP A 303 -8.76 -13.39 17.27
C ASP A 303 -7.23 -13.36 17.40
N PRO A 304 -6.56 -14.50 17.72
CA PRO A 304 -5.11 -14.52 17.97
C PRO A 304 -4.26 -13.99 16.80
N VAL A 305 -4.64 -14.29 15.55
CA VAL A 305 -3.92 -13.82 14.37
C VAL A 305 -4.01 -12.31 14.24
N THR A 306 -5.20 -11.76 14.38
CA THR A 306 -5.45 -10.31 14.32
C THR A 306 -4.72 -9.59 15.45
N THR A 307 -4.82 -10.07 16.66
CA THR A 307 -4.14 -9.49 17.83
C THR A 307 -2.62 -9.48 17.66
N ALA A 308 -2.05 -10.60 17.22
CA ALA A 308 -0.61 -10.68 16.96
C ALA A 308 -0.18 -9.73 15.86
N THR A 309 -0.95 -9.65 14.76
CA THR A 309 -0.67 -8.76 13.64
C THR A 309 -0.71 -7.29 14.05
N LEU A 310 -1.69 -6.88 14.84
CA LEU A 310 -1.82 -5.51 15.33
C LEU A 310 -0.63 -5.07 16.19
N GLY A 311 -0.01 -6.00 16.92
CA GLY A 311 1.19 -5.72 17.71
C GLY A 311 2.46 -5.54 16.88
N ILE A 312 2.43 -5.89 15.59
CA ILE A 312 3.62 -5.92 14.72
C ILE A 312 3.58 -4.78 13.70
N VAL A 313 2.42 -4.55 13.06
CA VAL A 313 2.30 -3.60 11.96
C VAL A 313 2.33 -2.14 12.42
N GLY A 314 2.79 -1.26 11.52
CA GLY A 314 2.83 0.18 11.80
C GLY A 314 1.54 0.92 11.45
N ALA A 315 0.74 0.39 10.53
CA ALA A 315 -0.54 0.98 10.15
C ALA A 315 -1.65 -0.06 10.17
N PHE A 316 -2.85 0.39 10.48
CA PHE A 316 -4.03 -0.45 10.61
C PHE A 316 -5.19 0.21 9.87
N TRP A 317 -5.71 -0.48 8.85
CA TRP A 317 -6.85 -0.02 8.05
C TRP A 317 -8.04 -0.95 8.31
N GLY A 318 -8.74 -0.71 9.42
CA GLY A 318 -9.88 -1.54 9.84
C GLY A 318 -11.08 -1.35 8.93
N LEU A 319 -11.50 -2.40 8.23
CA LEU A 319 -12.69 -2.36 7.38
C LEU A 319 -13.94 -2.58 8.24
N ASP A 320 -14.97 -1.81 7.96
CA ASP A 320 -16.22 -1.80 8.71
C ASP A 320 -17.38 -2.29 7.82
N LYS A 321 -18.02 -3.35 8.24
CA LYS A 321 -19.16 -3.92 7.56
C LYS A 321 -20.34 -2.95 7.48
N LYS A 322 -20.56 -2.15 8.51
CA LYS A 322 -21.66 -1.16 8.53
C LYS A 322 -21.47 -0.07 7.48
N LEU A 323 -20.23 0.39 7.30
CA LEU A 323 -19.89 1.35 6.23
C LEU A 323 -20.13 0.73 4.85
N ALA A 324 -19.71 -0.52 4.65
CA ALA A 324 -19.92 -1.23 3.40
C ALA A 324 -21.42 -1.42 3.10
N GLN A 325 -22.22 -1.73 4.11
CA GLN A 325 -23.67 -1.86 3.96
C GLN A 325 -24.35 -0.55 3.57
N ARG A 326 -23.84 0.57 4.02
CA ARG A 326 -24.30 1.92 3.64
C ARG A 326 -23.73 2.39 2.31
N LYS A 327 -22.97 1.55 1.61
CA LYS A 327 -22.28 1.89 0.36
C LYS A 327 -21.24 3.00 0.53
N HIS A 328 -20.70 3.16 1.71
CA HIS A 328 -19.58 4.06 1.98
C HIS A 328 -18.27 3.31 1.70
N PHE A 329 -17.60 3.64 0.59
CA PHE A 329 -16.33 3.03 0.19
C PHE A 329 -15.26 4.11 -0.02
N PRO A 330 -13.99 3.86 0.31
CA PRO A 330 -13.50 2.68 1.04
C PRO A 330 -14.14 2.56 2.43
N SER A 331 -14.46 1.34 2.84
CA SER A 331 -15.15 1.10 4.12
C SER A 331 -14.21 1.09 5.33
N VAL A 332 -13.22 1.95 5.30
CA VAL A 332 -12.22 2.08 6.37
C VAL A 332 -12.82 2.86 7.54
N ASN A 333 -12.84 2.25 8.71
CA ASN A 333 -13.35 2.88 9.93
C ASN A 333 -12.31 3.86 10.49
N TRP A 334 -12.61 5.15 10.39
CA TRP A 334 -11.70 6.21 10.81
C TRP A 334 -11.58 6.35 12.35
N ASN A 335 -12.46 5.73 13.12
CA ASN A 335 -12.39 5.75 14.58
C ASN A 335 -11.43 4.70 15.16
N VAL A 336 -11.25 3.57 14.47
CA VAL A 336 -10.42 2.46 14.94
C VAL A 336 -9.10 2.33 14.19
N SER A 337 -9.01 2.85 12.99
CA SER A 337 -7.80 2.81 12.17
C SER A 337 -6.73 3.76 12.72
N TYR A 338 -5.46 3.42 12.48
CA TYR A 338 -4.34 4.24 12.91
C TYR A 338 -3.11 4.07 12.01
N SER A 339 -2.18 5.00 12.14
CA SER A 339 -0.85 4.90 11.53
C SER A 339 0.20 5.43 12.50
N LYS A 340 1.20 4.62 12.76
CA LYS A 340 2.39 5.00 13.54
C LYS A 340 3.43 5.74 12.70
N TYR A 341 3.22 5.83 11.38
CA TYR A 341 4.17 6.44 10.44
C TYR A 341 4.00 7.95 10.28
N SER A 342 2.97 8.54 10.88
CA SER A 342 2.67 9.97 10.71
C SER A 342 3.85 10.87 11.08
N GLN A 343 4.53 10.60 12.20
CA GLN A 343 5.69 11.40 12.62
C GLN A 343 6.89 11.23 11.70
N MET A 344 7.14 10.01 11.24
CA MET A 344 8.23 9.72 10.31
C MET A 344 8.07 10.42 8.97
N LEU A 345 6.83 10.72 8.59
CA LEU A 345 6.48 11.36 7.33
C LEU A 345 6.40 12.90 7.43
N GLU A 346 6.47 13.48 8.62
CA GLU A 346 6.41 14.94 8.78
C GLU A 346 7.43 15.70 7.91
N PRO A 347 8.72 15.31 7.84
CA PRO A 347 9.67 15.98 6.96
C PRO A 347 9.27 15.95 5.49
N TYR A 348 8.68 14.84 5.03
CA TYR A 348 8.16 14.74 3.67
C TYR A 348 7.03 15.73 3.42
N TYR A 349 6.08 15.82 4.34
CA TYR A 349 4.94 16.72 4.21
C TYR A 349 5.35 18.19 4.26
N GLU A 350 6.33 18.55 5.11
CA GLU A 350 6.85 19.92 5.15
C GLU A 350 7.45 20.36 3.82
N THR A 351 8.10 19.43 3.10
CA THR A 351 8.69 19.72 1.79
C THR A 351 7.64 19.74 0.67
N HIS A 352 6.70 18.79 0.68
CA HIS A 352 5.77 18.59 -0.46
C HIS A 352 4.41 19.22 -0.27
N SER A 353 3.95 19.38 0.96
CA SER A 353 2.66 19.98 1.31
C SER A 353 2.74 20.62 2.69
N PRO A 354 3.35 21.81 2.79
CA PRO A 354 3.52 22.50 4.08
C PRO A 354 2.19 22.66 4.81
N GLY A 355 2.18 22.36 6.12
CA GLY A 355 0.99 22.46 6.96
C GLY A 355 0.06 21.26 6.92
N PHE A 356 0.37 20.22 6.16
CA PHE A 356 -0.51 19.04 6.04
C PHE A 356 -0.65 18.27 7.37
N ALA A 357 0.41 18.15 8.15
CA ALA A 357 0.35 17.47 9.45
C ALA A 357 -0.69 18.13 10.38
N ALA A 358 -0.76 19.46 10.39
CA ALA A 358 -1.75 20.21 11.15
C ALA A 358 -3.18 19.98 10.62
N LEU A 359 -3.35 19.89 9.31
CA LEU A 359 -4.65 19.57 8.69
C LEU A 359 -5.13 18.18 9.10
N ARG A 360 -4.27 17.21 9.08
CA ARG A 360 -4.58 15.84 9.53
C ARG A 360 -5.05 15.84 10.97
N THR A 361 -4.32 16.50 11.86
CA THR A 361 -4.67 16.61 13.27
C THR A 361 -6.04 17.24 13.45
N SER A 362 -6.30 18.35 12.77
CA SER A 362 -7.59 19.06 12.81
C SER A 362 -8.74 18.18 12.31
N ALA A 363 -8.52 17.45 11.22
CA ALA A 363 -9.53 16.54 10.67
C ALA A 363 -9.85 15.39 11.63
N ARG A 364 -8.83 14.81 12.25
CA ARG A 364 -9.01 13.72 13.22
C ARG A 364 -9.72 14.18 14.49
N GLU A 365 -9.38 15.34 15.00
CA GLU A 365 -10.06 15.96 16.15
C GLU A 365 -11.53 16.25 15.84
N LEU A 366 -11.80 16.76 14.65
CA LEU A 366 -13.16 17.06 14.20
C LEU A 366 -13.99 15.78 14.08
N LEU A 367 -13.45 14.72 13.50
CA LEU A 367 -14.13 13.43 13.39
C LEU A 367 -14.35 12.78 14.76
N GLN A 368 -13.39 12.90 15.68
CA GLN A 368 -13.54 12.40 17.04
C GLN A 368 -14.64 13.15 17.79
N LYS A 369 -14.69 14.48 17.67
CA LYS A 369 -15.73 15.28 18.28
C LYS A 369 -17.11 14.96 17.70
N ASP A 370 -17.19 14.70 16.40
CA ASP A 370 -18.41 14.25 15.74
C ASP A 370 -18.91 12.92 16.35
N ALA A 371 -18.00 11.96 16.56
CA ALA A 371 -18.35 10.69 17.19
C ALA A 371 -18.86 10.86 18.62
N ASP A 372 -18.23 11.73 19.40
CA ASP A 372 -18.65 12.03 20.78
C ASP A 372 -20.02 12.72 20.79
N LEU A 373 -20.27 13.64 19.87
CA LEU A 373 -21.55 14.34 19.76
C LEU A 373 -22.68 13.45 19.23
N ALA A 374 -22.36 12.43 18.44
CA ALA A 374 -23.37 11.52 17.87
C ALA A 374 -24.19 10.82 18.96
N GLU A 375 -23.57 10.44 20.07
CA GLU A 375 -24.25 9.83 21.22
C GLU A 375 -25.21 10.82 21.86
N ILE A 376 -24.80 12.06 22.01
CA ILE A 376 -25.63 13.13 22.59
C ILE A 376 -26.82 13.46 21.68
N VAL A 377 -26.58 13.51 20.36
CA VAL A 377 -27.64 13.77 19.36
C VAL A 377 -28.74 12.70 19.42
N GLN A 378 -28.38 11.45 19.62
CA GLN A 378 -29.37 10.36 19.78
C GLN A 378 -30.27 10.56 20.99
N LEU A 379 -29.77 11.17 22.05
CA LEU A 379 -30.50 11.37 23.30
C LEU A 379 -31.37 12.63 23.29
N VAL A 380 -30.84 13.74 22.77
CA VAL A 380 -31.50 15.06 22.90
C VAL A 380 -31.83 15.74 21.57
N GLY A 381 -31.41 15.17 20.45
CA GLY A 381 -31.65 15.73 19.12
C GLY A 381 -30.69 16.84 18.72
N LYS A 382 -30.56 17.10 17.42
CA LYS A 382 -29.66 18.12 16.84
C LYS A 382 -30.03 19.54 17.28
N SER A 383 -31.30 19.83 17.42
CA SER A 383 -31.78 21.19 17.77
C SER A 383 -31.34 21.67 19.17
N SER A 384 -31.03 20.73 20.06
CA SER A 384 -30.57 21.01 21.42
C SER A 384 -29.08 21.26 21.53
N MET A 385 -28.32 21.11 20.43
CA MET A 385 -26.88 21.30 20.42
C MET A 385 -26.49 22.77 20.39
N GLY A 386 -25.33 23.08 20.97
CA GLY A 386 -24.74 24.41 20.83
C GLY A 386 -24.41 24.76 19.38
N GLU A 387 -24.31 26.04 19.05
CA GLU A 387 -24.05 26.48 17.67
C GLU A 387 -22.69 25.96 17.15
N ASN A 388 -21.65 25.96 17.98
CA ASN A 388 -20.34 25.39 17.64
C ASN A 388 -20.44 23.91 17.30
N ASP A 389 -21.24 23.15 18.04
CA ASP A 389 -21.41 21.73 17.82
C ASP A 389 -22.18 21.43 16.54
N LYS A 390 -23.14 22.27 16.18
CA LYS A 390 -23.88 22.18 14.91
C LYS A 390 -22.95 22.36 13.72
N VAL A 391 -22.01 23.29 13.77
CA VAL A 391 -20.96 23.48 12.76
C VAL A 391 -20.10 22.24 12.64
N THR A 392 -19.64 21.70 13.76
CA THR A 392 -18.80 20.51 13.79
C THR A 392 -19.51 19.32 13.14
N LEU A 393 -20.77 19.08 13.48
CA LEU A 393 -21.56 17.99 12.91
C LEU A 393 -21.72 18.13 11.39
N GLU A 394 -21.96 19.35 10.89
CA GLU A 394 -22.16 19.58 9.46
C GLU A 394 -20.85 19.45 8.66
N VAL A 395 -19.76 20.02 9.16
CA VAL A 395 -18.45 19.88 8.49
C VAL A 395 -17.97 18.43 8.53
N ALA A 396 -18.17 17.72 9.63
CA ALA A 396 -17.85 16.30 9.71
C ALA A 396 -18.66 15.47 8.70
N ARG A 397 -19.94 15.81 8.50
CA ARG A 397 -20.76 15.18 7.47
C ARG A 397 -20.20 15.38 6.07
N ILE A 398 -19.77 16.59 5.75
CA ILE A 398 -19.15 16.89 4.45
C ILE A 398 -17.85 16.11 4.28
N ILE A 399 -17.02 16.04 5.31
CA ILE A 399 -15.77 15.28 5.26
C ILE A 399 -16.06 13.78 5.04
N LYS A 400 -17.01 13.21 5.78
CA LYS A 400 -17.36 11.80 5.64
C LYS A 400 -17.93 11.48 4.27
N ASP A 401 -18.86 12.28 3.76
CA ASP A 401 -19.59 11.99 2.52
C ASP A 401 -18.85 12.40 1.25
N ASP A 402 -18.08 13.50 1.29
CA ASP A 402 -17.49 14.13 0.11
C ASP A 402 -15.97 14.13 0.09
N TYR A 403 -15.34 13.57 1.11
CA TYR A 403 -13.89 13.44 1.19
C TYR A 403 -13.44 11.99 1.49
N LEU A 404 -13.94 11.41 2.58
CA LEU A 404 -13.58 10.04 2.97
C LEU A 404 -14.22 9.01 2.05
N GLN A 405 -15.46 9.24 1.64
CA GLN A 405 -16.07 8.43 0.61
C GLN A 405 -15.47 8.79 -0.75
N GLN A 406 -15.08 7.77 -1.50
CA GLN A 406 -14.42 7.94 -2.79
C GLN A 406 -14.96 6.92 -3.78
N ASN A 407 -15.31 7.39 -4.98
CA ASN A 407 -15.87 6.54 -6.02
C ASN A 407 -14.73 5.84 -6.77
N GLY A 408 -14.64 4.52 -6.66
CA GLY A 408 -13.59 3.72 -7.29
C GLY A 408 -13.77 3.49 -8.80
N ILE A 409 -14.87 3.93 -9.38
CA ILE A 409 -15.21 3.68 -10.78
C ILE A 409 -15.07 4.94 -11.64
N SER A 410 -15.47 6.10 -11.11
CA SER A 410 -15.48 7.37 -11.85
C SER A 410 -14.06 7.88 -12.13
N GLU A 411 -13.81 8.29 -13.36
CA GLU A 411 -12.50 8.79 -13.79
C GLU A 411 -11.98 9.96 -12.95
N TYR A 412 -12.87 10.83 -12.48
CA TYR A 412 -12.48 11.98 -11.66
C TYR A 412 -12.11 11.61 -10.22
N ASP A 413 -12.58 10.47 -9.70
CA ASP A 413 -12.47 10.12 -8.27
C ASP A 413 -11.81 8.77 -7.97
N CYS A 414 -11.62 7.89 -8.94
CA CYS A 414 -11.01 6.57 -8.71
C CYS A 414 -9.55 6.66 -8.24
N TYR A 415 -8.87 7.72 -8.63
CA TYR A 415 -7.52 8.07 -8.19
C TYR A 415 -7.51 9.53 -7.75
N CYS A 416 -7.13 9.77 -6.51
CA CYS A 416 -6.99 11.11 -5.97
C CYS A 416 -5.50 11.40 -5.72
N PRO A 417 -4.85 12.24 -6.55
CA PRO A 417 -3.47 12.61 -6.32
C PRO A 417 -3.32 13.38 -5.02
N PHE A 418 -2.15 13.33 -4.42
CA PHE A 418 -1.92 13.90 -3.10
C PHE A 418 -2.22 15.40 -3.04
N TYR A 419 -1.91 16.16 -4.09
CA TYR A 419 -2.22 17.58 -4.15
C TYR A 419 -3.74 17.86 -4.07
N LYS A 420 -4.55 17.00 -4.71
CA LYS A 420 -6.02 17.08 -4.64
C LYS A 420 -6.50 16.70 -3.23
N THR A 421 -5.96 15.63 -2.67
CA THR A 421 -6.27 15.19 -1.31
C THR A 421 -6.03 16.29 -0.29
N THR A 422 -4.88 16.95 -0.34
CA THR A 422 -4.54 18.02 0.58
C THR A 422 -5.37 19.29 0.33
N GLY A 423 -5.58 19.64 -0.92
CA GLY A 423 -6.35 20.82 -1.30
C GLY A 423 -7.83 20.76 -0.86
N MET A 424 -8.45 19.60 -1.05
CA MET A 424 -9.83 19.36 -0.60
C MET A 424 -9.95 19.50 0.91
N LEU A 425 -9.06 18.84 1.65
CA LEU A 425 -9.10 18.86 3.11
C LEU A 425 -8.83 20.25 3.67
N ARG A 426 -7.88 20.98 3.08
CA ARG A 426 -7.56 22.35 3.48
C ARG A 426 -8.78 23.23 3.43
N ASN A 427 -9.56 23.17 2.37
CA ASN A 427 -10.77 23.97 2.22
C ASN A 427 -11.86 23.58 3.22
N MET A 428 -12.04 22.30 3.48
CA MET A 428 -13.03 21.81 4.45
C MET A 428 -12.70 22.27 5.88
N ILE A 429 -11.42 22.16 6.26
CA ILE A 429 -10.96 22.63 7.56
C ILE A 429 -11.01 24.17 7.66
N LEU A 430 -10.67 24.88 6.59
CA LEU A 430 -10.78 26.33 6.55
C LEU A 430 -12.22 26.80 6.79
N TYR A 431 -13.18 26.14 6.17
CA TYR A 431 -14.60 26.44 6.40
C TYR A 431 -14.97 26.26 7.88
N HIS A 432 -14.55 25.14 8.47
CA HIS A 432 -14.79 24.87 9.89
C HIS A 432 -14.19 25.96 10.80
N GLU A 433 -12.96 26.34 10.56
CA GLU A 433 -12.28 27.40 11.34
C GLU A 433 -13.00 28.74 11.21
N LYS A 434 -13.38 29.10 9.99
CA LYS A 434 -14.10 30.35 9.72
C LYS A 434 -15.48 30.37 10.40
N ALA A 435 -16.21 29.28 10.33
CA ALA A 435 -17.52 29.16 10.94
C ALA A 435 -17.45 29.22 12.48
N GLN A 436 -16.47 28.53 13.07
CA GLN A 436 -16.23 28.56 14.52
C GLN A 436 -15.85 29.99 14.98
N ALA A 437 -14.99 30.67 14.24
CA ALA A 437 -14.59 32.04 14.54
C ALA A 437 -15.79 33.00 14.47
N ALA A 438 -16.67 32.84 13.49
CA ALA A 438 -17.87 33.67 13.35
C ALA A 438 -18.80 33.54 14.58
N ILE A 439 -18.98 32.35 15.09
CA ILE A 439 -19.78 32.05 16.26
C ILE A 439 -19.12 32.60 17.52
N ASN A 440 -17.82 32.40 17.69
CA ASN A 440 -17.08 32.81 18.87
C ASN A 440 -16.95 34.33 18.98
N ASN A 441 -16.90 35.04 17.85
CA ASN A 441 -16.76 36.50 17.81
C ASN A 441 -18.08 37.25 17.93
N ASN A 442 -19.23 36.61 17.74
CA ASN A 442 -20.53 37.19 17.82
C ASN A 442 -21.50 36.25 18.59
N PRO A 443 -21.89 36.62 19.83
CA PRO A 443 -22.79 35.80 20.64
C PRO A 443 -24.16 35.54 20.02
N GLU A 444 -24.60 36.40 19.10
CA GLU A 444 -25.90 36.27 18.42
C GLU A 444 -25.83 35.47 17.12
N MET A 445 -24.62 35.11 16.69
CA MET A 445 -24.45 34.35 15.47
C MET A 445 -24.95 32.91 15.65
N THR A 446 -25.74 32.43 14.68
CA THR A 446 -26.28 31.06 14.68
C THR A 446 -25.77 30.30 13.47
N TRP A 447 -25.73 28.98 13.58
CA TRP A 447 -25.40 28.13 12.47
C TRP A 447 -26.37 28.29 11.30
N ALA A 448 -27.65 28.46 11.57
CA ALA A 448 -28.65 28.67 10.53
C ALA A 448 -28.34 29.92 9.66
N ARG A 449 -27.89 30.98 10.29
CA ARG A 449 -27.49 32.21 9.58
C ARG A 449 -26.23 32.02 8.76
N ILE A 450 -25.24 31.34 9.30
CA ILE A 450 -23.99 30.99 8.59
C ILE A 450 -24.31 30.10 7.38
N ARG A 451 -25.10 29.06 7.57
CA ARG A 451 -25.50 28.13 6.53
C ARG A 451 -26.21 28.86 5.37
N GLU A 452 -27.15 29.72 5.66
CA GLU A 452 -27.87 30.49 4.64
C GLU A 452 -26.92 31.39 3.85
N HIS A 453 -26.07 32.14 4.54
CA HIS A 453 -25.15 33.08 3.92
C HIS A 453 -24.04 32.41 3.11
N THR A 454 -23.58 31.23 3.53
CA THR A 454 -22.45 30.51 2.92
C THR A 454 -22.89 29.30 2.10
N SER A 455 -24.18 29.19 1.76
CA SER A 455 -24.71 28.00 1.07
C SER A 455 -23.99 27.68 -0.25
N ASP A 456 -23.61 28.70 -1.00
CA ASP A 456 -22.89 28.52 -2.27
C ASP A 456 -21.51 27.91 -2.05
N VAL A 457 -20.72 28.44 -1.11
CA VAL A 457 -19.38 27.90 -0.83
C VAL A 457 -19.44 26.51 -0.19
N MET A 458 -20.45 26.23 0.63
CA MET A 458 -20.68 24.87 1.16
C MET A 458 -20.95 23.86 0.05
N TYR A 459 -21.79 24.22 -0.89
CA TYR A 459 -22.06 23.37 -2.06
C TYR A 459 -20.78 23.08 -2.85
N ARG A 460 -19.97 24.10 -3.07
CA ARG A 460 -18.70 23.97 -3.79
C ARG A 460 -17.67 23.11 -3.03
N LEU A 461 -17.70 23.09 -1.70
CA LEU A 461 -16.89 22.16 -0.91
C LEU A 461 -17.21 20.70 -1.24
N SER A 462 -18.49 20.40 -1.35
CA SER A 462 -18.95 19.05 -1.74
C SER A 462 -18.60 18.69 -3.19
N GLN A 463 -18.40 19.68 -4.05
CA GLN A 463 -18.10 19.50 -5.48
C GLN A 463 -16.60 19.37 -5.78
N GLN A 464 -15.71 19.57 -4.82
CA GLN A 464 -14.27 19.49 -5.03
C GLN A 464 -13.81 18.16 -5.59
N LYS A 465 -14.45 17.08 -5.19
CA LYS A 465 -14.13 15.71 -5.64
C LYS A 465 -14.31 15.47 -7.13
N PHE A 466 -15.13 16.29 -7.79
CA PHE A 466 -15.44 16.15 -9.22
C PHE A 466 -14.36 16.74 -10.14
N GLU A 467 -13.34 17.40 -9.59
CA GLU A 467 -12.22 17.87 -10.40
C GLU A 467 -11.38 16.68 -10.91
N ASP A 468 -11.28 16.57 -12.23
CA ASP A 468 -10.57 15.47 -12.85
C ASP A 468 -9.04 15.68 -12.78
N PRO A 469 -8.27 14.72 -12.24
CA PRO A 469 -6.81 14.82 -12.22
C PRO A 469 -6.16 15.05 -13.58
N LYS A 470 -6.84 14.69 -14.67
CA LYS A 470 -6.36 14.94 -16.05
C LYS A 470 -6.22 16.42 -16.39
N ASP A 471 -6.94 17.27 -15.68
CA ASP A 471 -6.87 18.74 -15.87
C ASP A 471 -5.55 19.33 -15.38
N GLY A 472 -4.79 18.60 -14.61
CA GLY A 472 -3.48 18.97 -14.11
C GLY A 472 -3.50 19.66 -12.75
N GLU A 473 -2.37 19.58 -12.05
CA GLU A 473 -2.21 20.10 -10.68
C GLU A 473 -2.46 21.62 -10.62
N GLU A 474 -1.90 22.39 -11.54
CA GLU A 474 -2.02 23.86 -11.54
C GLU A 474 -3.46 24.32 -11.68
N ALA A 475 -4.21 23.71 -12.60
CA ALA A 475 -5.61 24.07 -12.84
C ALA A 475 -6.49 23.76 -11.63
N ILE A 476 -6.30 22.60 -11.02
CA ILE A 476 -7.07 22.15 -9.85
C ILE A 476 -6.70 22.99 -8.63
N ALA A 477 -5.41 23.23 -8.40
CA ALA A 477 -4.95 24.08 -7.30
C ALA A 477 -5.52 25.51 -7.40
N ALA A 478 -5.57 26.07 -8.61
CA ALA A 478 -6.15 27.38 -8.85
C ALA A 478 -7.65 27.43 -8.48
N LYS A 479 -8.40 26.39 -8.83
CA LYS A 479 -9.83 26.28 -8.48
C LYS A 479 -10.04 26.20 -6.97
N TYR A 480 -9.20 25.44 -6.26
CA TYR A 480 -9.29 25.30 -4.82
C TYR A 480 -8.88 26.59 -4.09
N GLU A 481 -7.88 27.30 -4.58
CA GLU A 481 -7.51 28.62 -4.06
C GLU A 481 -8.62 29.66 -4.27
N GLN A 482 -9.29 29.62 -5.43
CA GLN A 482 -10.43 30.49 -5.70
C GLN A 482 -11.57 30.21 -4.73
N LEU A 483 -11.85 28.94 -4.44
CA LEU A 483 -12.85 28.56 -3.45
C LEU A 483 -12.47 29.05 -2.05
N ALA A 484 -11.22 28.95 -1.65
CA ALA A 484 -10.73 29.47 -0.37
C ALA A 484 -10.90 30.98 -0.27
N SER A 485 -10.59 31.69 -1.34
CA SER A 485 -10.76 33.14 -1.45
C SER A 485 -12.23 33.54 -1.33
N ASP A 486 -13.11 32.89 -2.06
CA ASP A 486 -14.55 33.12 -2.03
C ASP A 486 -15.16 32.82 -0.66
N MET A 487 -14.67 31.78 0.01
CA MET A 487 -15.02 31.42 1.39
C MET A 487 -14.66 32.54 2.37
N THR A 488 -13.44 33.05 2.27
CA THR A 488 -12.96 34.15 3.11
C THR A 488 -13.79 35.36 2.93
N GLU A 489 -14.14 35.71 1.70
CA GLU A 489 -15.02 36.83 1.37
C GLU A 489 -16.44 36.64 1.91
N ALA A 490 -17.01 35.44 1.78
CA ALA A 490 -18.35 35.13 2.29
C ALA A 490 -18.42 35.30 3.81
N PHE A 491 -17.41 34.84 4.55
CA PHE A 491 -17.38 35.03 6.01
C PHE A 491 -17.10 36.48 6.40
N ARG A 492 -16.32 37.20 5.63
CA ARG A 492 -16.11 38.64 5.85
C ARG A 492 -17.41 39.42 5.70
N SER A 493 -18.14 39.14 4.62
CA SER A 493 -19.42 39.80 4.37
C SER A 493 -20.50 39.41 5.39
N LEU A 494 -20.40 38.22 6.00
CA LEU A 494 -21.30 37.81 7.07
C LEU A 494 -21.07 38.61 8.37
N ALA A 495 -19.83 39.04 8.62
CA ALA A 495 -19.47 39.81 9.82
C ALA A 495 -19.92 41.30 9.72
N ASP A 496 -20.10 41.81 8.51
CA ASP A 496 -20.60 43.15 8.25
C ASP A 496 -22.15 43.16 8.35
#